data_d665d240e24cc2d20bdfc8b3d0887719
#
_entry.id   d665d240e24cc2d20bdfc8b3d0887719
#
_cell.length_a   1.000
_cell.length_b   1.000
_cell.length_c   1.000
_cell.angle_alpha   90.00
_cell.angle_beta   90.00
_cell.angle_gamma   90.00
#
_symmetry.space_group_name_H-M   'P 1'
#
loop_
_entity.id
_entity.type
_entity.pdbx_description
1 polymer ?
#
loop_
_entity_poly.entity_id
_entity_poly.type
_entity_poly.pdbx_seq_one_letter_code
_entity_poly.pdbx_strand_id
1 'polypeptide(L)'
;MTPAATLIFSESPVKLIHEVKSLIVIELNLSRFYKACNPSKTIDMANPEDRKYYIDFSSVRGSDIIRELSRTITLLSHDEPTCQLFSGHIGCGKSTELFRLKDLLEHQGYHVVYFESSQNLDMADVDISDVLLMIARQVSESLEADQIRLKPGYFSNLFTEISELMQTPIQLSAEAELSVGIARITAKTKDSPKLRSQLRQYLEPRTSNILDAINDEILGRANTALQSKGKKGIVVIVDNLDRIDNSPKPWGRTQPEYLFVDRGEQLKRLKCHVVFTIPLTLMFSNDYDRLSSRFGVKPKVLPMVPVCLRDGTKNPSGMLKLQQMVLARAFPDLPPEDRFQLISTLFDSPETLDRLCLISGGHIRRLLMLMYSCLQQEDPPFTRACLDQVIQEYRDDLLGAISQEEWELLLRVVKTQKVTGEDECQTLLRSMFVFEYRDQDGRWFGINPALTESNQYKLLVNSLNV
;
A
#
# COMPACT_ATOMS: atom_id res chain seq x y z
N MET A 1 74.54 27.69 56.94
CA MET A 1 73.74 28.83 56.48
C MET A 1 72.89 28.35 55.30
N THR A 2 71.68 28.04 55.63
CA THR A 2 70.64 27.54 54.70
C THR A 2 69.69 28.68 54.38
N PRO A 3 69.16 28.76 53.15
CA PRO A 3 67.80 29.33 53.05
C PRO A 3 66.77 28.32 52.55
N ALA A 4 65.62 28.54 53.07
CA ALA A 4 64.41 27.78 52.93
C ALA A 4 63.87 27.64 51.49
N ALA A 5 63.43 26.47 51.20
CA ALA A 5 62.65 26.19 49.95
C ALA A 5 61.16 26.46 50.21
N THR A 6 60.60 27.40 49.49
CA THR A 6 59.16 27.69 49.46
C THR A 6 58.49 26.76 48.46
N LEU A 7 57.62 25.91 48.94
CA LEU A 7 56.71 25.06 48.11
C LEU A 7 55.61 25.95 47.53
N ILE A 8 55.62 26.09 46.20
CA ILE A 8 54.53 26.68 45.43
C ILE A 8 53.62 25.52 45.01
N PHE A 9 52.40 25.47 45.61
CA PHE A 9 51.33 24.63 45.11
C PHE A 9 50.82 25.23 43.78
N SER A 10 51.04 24.54 42.67
CA SER A 10 50.36 24.83 41.41
C SER A 10 49.01 24.15 41.41
N GLU A 11 47.96 24.91 41.63
CA GLU A 11 46.62 24.48 41.30
C GLU A 11 46.50 24.24 39.78
N SER A 12 46.19 23.01 39.41
CA SER A 12 45.81 22.67 38.06
C SER A 12 44.42 23.25 37.76
N PRO A 13 44.28 24.05 36.69
CA PRO A 13 42.95 24.45 36.29
C PRO A 13 42.18 23.21 35.73
N VAL A 14 41.18 22.80 36.45
CA VAL A 14 40.13 21.89 35.93
C VAL A 14 39.57 22.60 34.72
N LYS A 15 39.96 22.11 33.53
CA LYS A 15 39.33 22.48 32.28
C LYS A 15 37.88 22.04 32.33
N LEU A 16 37.00 22.97 32.65
CA LEU A 16 35.60 22.88 32.25
C LEU A 16 35.55 22.77 30.72
N ILE A 17 35.49 21.55 30.24
CA ILE A 17 35.05 21.28 28.88
C ILE A 17 33.54 21.44 28.90
N HIS A 18 33.07 22.67 28.81
CA HIS A 18 31.74 22.94 28.28
C HIS A 18 31.86 22.62 26.78
N GLU A 19 31.45 21.44 26.41
CA GLU A 19 31.00 21.21 25.05
C GLU A 19 29.83 22.17 24.78
N VAL A 20 30.16 23.30 24.20
CA VAL A 20 29.20 24.11 23.48
C VAL A 20 28.81 23.25 22.29
N LYS A 21 27.81 22.38 22.47
CA LYS A 21 27.03 21.87 21.35
C LYS A 21 26.55 23.13 20.64
N SER A 22 27.15 23.46 19.51
CA SER A 22 26.65 24.52 18.63
C SER A 22 25.15 24.23 18.47
N LEU A 23 24.31 25.11 18.95
CA LEU A 23 22.88 25.12 18.64
C LEU A 23 22.81 25.32 17.11
N ILE A 24 22.87 24.23 16.37
CA ILE A 24 22.45 24.22 14.98
C ILE A 24 20.95 24.50 15.09
N VAL A 25 20.53 25.72 14.79
CA VAL A 25 19.12 26.07 14.64
C VAL A 25 18.67 25.24 13.44
N ILE A 26 18.03 24.09 13.74
CA ILE A 26 17.46 23.24 12.72
C ILE A 26 16.18 23.91 12.26
N GLU A 27 16.27 24.61 11.15
CA GLU A 27 15.12 25.27 10.54
C GLU A 27 14.28 24.25 9.78
N LEU A 28 12.96 24.26 10.05
CA LEU A 28 12.02 23.42 9.34
C LEU A 28 11.86 23.89 7.89
N ASN A 29 12.17 23.04 6.92
CA ASN A 29 11.91 23.33 5.52
C ASN A 29 10.43 23.05 5.20
N LEU A 30 9.57 24.06 5.29
CA LEU A 30 8.13 23.97 5.08
C LEU A 30 7.76 23.37 3.71
N SER A 31 8.43 23.78 2.64
CA SER A 31 8.13 23.27 1.29
C SER A 31 8.42 21.77 1.17
N ARG A 32 9.55 21.32 1.74
CA ARG A 32 9.90 19.88 1.78
C ARG A 32 8.93 19.10 2.65
N PHE A 33 8.60 19.63 3.81
CA PHE A 33 7.65 19.04 4.75
C PHE A 33 6.26 18.89 4.13
N TYR A 34 5.74 19.95 3.51
CA TYR A 34 4.46 19.94 2.78
C TYR A 34 4.43 18.84 1.71
N LYS A 35 5.48 18.76 0.88
CA LYS A 35 5.61 17.71 -0.16
C LYS A 35 5.69 16.31 0.45
N ALA A 36 6.37 16.15 1.60
CA ALA A 36 6.50 14.88 2.30
C ALA A 36 5.19 14.43 2.97
N CYS A 37 4.30 15.36 3.32
CA CYS A 37 2.97 15.08 3.88
C CYS A 37 1.91 14.78 2.81
N ASN A 38 2.23 14.87 1.51
CA ASN A 38 1.28 14.55 0.45
C ASN A 38 0.75 13.11 0.62
N PRO A 39 -0.55 12.92 0.90
CA PRO A 39 -1.13 11.60 1.19
C PRO A 39 -1.20 10.66 -0.03
N SER A 40 -0.98 11.21 -1.23
CA SER A 40 -0.94 10.45 -2.48
C SER A 40 0.45 9.97 -2.85
N LYS A 41 1.50 10.50 -2.17
CA LYS A 41 2.88 10.11 -2.46
C LYS A 41 3.21 8.76 -1.82
N THR A 42 3.61 7.79 -2.63
CA THR A 42 4.18 6.52 -2.17
C THR A 42 5.69 6.68 -1.97
N ILE A 43 6.24 6.03 -0.94
CA ILE A 43 7.69 5.98 -0.69
C ILE A 43 8.30 4.90 -1.58
N ASP A 44 9.24 5.29 -2.44
CA ASP A 44 10.06 4.36 -3.21
C ASP A 44 11.33 4.01 -2.43
N MET A 45 11.47 2.74 -2.04
CA MET A 45 12.60 2.25 -1.26
C MET A 45 13.92 2.22 -2.04
N ALA A 46 13.87 2.21 -3.37
CA ALA A 46 15.05 2.34 -4.22
C ALA A 46 15.61 3.77 -4.25
N ASN A 47 14.77 4.78 -3.95
CA ASN A 47 15.18 6.18 -3.88
C ASN A 47 15.75 6.50 -2.48
N PRO A 48 17.04 6.85 -2.33
CA PRO A 48 17.63 7.18 -1.03
C PRO A 48 16.94 8.33 -0.30
N GLU A 49 16.43 9.34 -1.03
CA GLU A 49 15.72 10.47 -0.42
C GLU A 49 14.34 10.06 0.13
N ASP A 50 13.61 9.20 -0.57
CA ASP A 50 12.33 8.70 -0.09
C ASP A 50 12.50 7.72 1.08
N ARG A 51 13.58 6.93 1.08
CA ARG A 51 13.92 5.98 2.17
C ARG A 51 14.04 6.67 3.53
N LYS A 52 14.45 7.95 3.58
CA LYS A 52 14.53 8.74 4.82
C LYS A 52 13.19 8.91 5.54
N TYR A 53 12.09 8.81 4.80
CA TYR A 53 10.73 8.93 5.33
C TYR A 53 10.12 7.58 5.77
N TYR A 54 10.77 6.47 5.45
CA TYR A 54 10.23 5.15 5.75
C TYR A 54 10.37 4.82 7.23
N ILE A 55 9.28 4.31 7.82
CA ILE A 55 9.26 3.74 9.17
C ILE A 55 8.74 2.31 9.08
N ASP A 56 9.51 1.37 9.62
CA ASP A 56 9.09 -0.04 9.70
C ASP A 56 8.08 -0.24 10.83
N PHE A 57 6.85 -0.59 10.45
CA PHE A 57 5.76 -0.89 11.36
C PHE A 57 5.58 -2.39 11.63
N SER A 58 6.42 -3.28 11.11
CA SER A 58 6.26 -4.73 11.21
C SER A 58 6.15 -5.22 12.67
N SER A 59 6.94 -4.63 13.56
CA SER A 59 6.96 -4.97 14.99
C SER A 59 5.65 -4.67 15.74
N VAL A 60 4.82 -3.77 15.22
CA VAL A 60 3.55 -3.35 15.83
C VAL A 60 2.32 -3.86 15.08
N ARG A 61 2.49 -4.40 13.87
CA ARG A 61 1.42 -4.98 13.04
C ARG A 61 1.24 -6.50 13.22
N GLY A 62 1.90 -7.09 14.21
CA GLY A 62 1.77 -8.49 14.57
C GLY A 62 2.56 -9.49 13.72
N SER A 63 3.05 -9.11 12.53
CA SER A 63 3.97 -9.92 11.70
C SER A 63 4.67 -9.08 10.64
N ASP A 64 5.84 -9.54 10.18
CA ASP A 64 6.53 -8.99 9.01
C ASP A 64 6.05 -9.70 7.74
N ILE A 65 4.91 -9.24 7.22
CA ILE A 65 4.25 -9.81 6.04
C ILE A 65 5.17 -9.75 4.81
N ILE A 66 5.95 -8.69 4.67
CA ILE A 66 6.85 -8.53 3.53
C ILE A 66 7.97 -9.56 3.56
N ARG A 67 8.49 -9.84 4.74
CA ARG A 67 9.45 -10.94 4.93
C ARG A 67 8.82 -12.30 4.61
N GLU A 68 7.57 -12.51 4.99
CA GLU A 68 6.86 -13.76 4.66
C GLU A 68 6.66 -13.94 3.15
N LEU A 69 6.22 -12.86 2.43
CA LEU A 69 6.08 -12.87 0.98
C LEU A 69 7.43 -13.13 0.28
N SER A 70 8.48 -12.40 0.69
CA SER A 70 9.82 -12.57 0.16
C SER A 70 10.35 -13.99 0.40
N ARG A 71 10.19 -14.53 1.62
CA ARG A 71 10.63 -15.87 1.98
C ARG A 71 9.95 -16.95 1.14
N THR A 72 8.68 -16.79 0.81
CA THR A 72 7.96 -17.72 -0.07
C THR A 72 8.61 -17.78 -1.44
N ILE A 73 8.98 -16.66 -2.02
CA ILE A 73 9.62 -16.56 -3.35
C ILE A 73 11.05 -17.10 -3.31
N THR A 74 11.82 -16.72 -2.29
CA THR A 74 13.28 -16.87 -2.33
C THR A 74 13.80 -18.15 -1.70
N LEU A 75 13.03 -18.78 -0.80
CA LEU A 75 13.45 -19.94 -0.04
C LEU A 75 12.52 -21.15 -0.19
N LEU A 76 11.21 -20.94 -0.18
CA LEU A 76 10.25 -22.04 -0.16
C LEU A 76 9.89 -22.53 -1.55
N SER A 77 9.93 -21.67 -2.55
CA SER A 77 9.57 -21.97 -3.95
C SER A 77 10.48 -21.23 -4.93
N HIS A 78 11.79 -21.26 -4.72
CA HIS A 78 12.75 -20.50 -5.53
C HIS A 78 12.85 -20.98 -7.00
N ASP A 79 12.44 -22.19 -7.27
CA ASP A 79 12.47 -22.90 -8.55
C ASP A 79 11.07 -23.07 -9.19
N GLU A 80 10.01 -22.81 -8.43
CA GLU A 80 8.62 -22.92 -8.90
C GLU A 80 7.87 -21.60 -8.84
N PRO A 81 7.06 -21.27 -9.87
CA PRO A 81 6.22 -20.08 -9.85
C PRO A 81 5.29 -20.02 -8.65
N THR A 82 5.17 -18.87 -8.01
CA THR A 82 4.22 -18.64 -6.92
C THR A 82 3.26 -17.53 -7.26
N CYS A 83 2.01 -17.67 -6.82
CA CYS A 83 1.01 -16.62 -6.94
C CYS A 83 0.50 -16.28 -5.53
N GLN A 84 0.87 -15.10 -5.04
CA GLN A 84 0.56 -14.64 -3.70
C GLN A 84 -0.45 -13.50 -3.74
N LEU A 85 -1.33 -13.44 -2.74
CA LEU A 85 -2.36 -12.43 -2.62
C LEU A 85 -2.07 -11.54 -1.42
N PHE A 86 -2.10 -10.23 -1.64
CA PHE A 86 -1.82 -9.21 -0.63
C PHE A 86 -2.99 -8.24 -0.51
N SER A 87 -3.47 -8.02 0.69
CA SER A 87 -4.65 -7.19 0.97
C SER A 87 -4.41 -6.23 2.13
N GLY A 88 -5.38 -5.38 2.39
CA GLY A 88 -5.41 -4.42 3.49
C GLY A 88 -6.25 -3.19 3.12
N HIS A 89 -6.56 -2.38 4.09
CA HIS A 89 -7.32 -1.14 3.84
C HIS A 89 -6.64 -0.23 2.82
N ILE A 90 -7.42 0.50 2.04
CA ILE A 90 -6.89 1.52 1.12
C ILE A 90 -6.21 2.60 1.96
N GLY A 91 -4.93 2.90 1.68
CA GLY A 91 -4.16 3.91 2.42
C GLY A 91 -3.45 3.41 3.69
N CYS A 92 -3.49 2.11 4.02
CA CYS A 92 -2.72 1.54 5.14
C CYS A 92 -1.20 1.41 4.88
N GLY A 93 -0.75 1.69 3.65
CA GLY A 93 0.68 1.67 3.26
C GLY A 93 1.08 0.47 2.40
N LYS A 94 0.16 -0.27 1.78
CA LYS A 94 0.47 -1.44 0.92
C LYS A 94 1.50 -1.16 -0.15
N SER A 95 1.33 -0.10 -0.92
CA SER A 95 2.26 0.24 -2.02
C SER A 95 3.68 0.48 -1.52
N THR A 96 3.85 1.17 -0.39
CA THR A 96 5.17 1.37 0.24
C THR A 96 5.79 0.03 0.66
N GLU A 97 5.02 -0.87 1.24
CA GLU A 97 5.49 -2.20 1.61
C GLU A 97 5.81 -3.07 0.38
N LEU A 98 5.08 -2.92 -0.72
CA LEU A 98 5.40 -3.59 -1.99
C LEU A 98 6.68 -3.04 -2.63
N PHE A 99 6.97 -1.74 -2.51
CA PHE A 99 8.28 -1.19 -2.90
C PHE A 99 9.41 -1.73 -2.02
N ARG A 100 9.15 -1.95 -0.72
CA ARG A 100 10.11 -2.67 0.16
C ARG A 100 10.33 -4.11 -0.31
N LEU A 101 9.26 -4.82 -0.67
CA LEU A 101 9.37 -6.17 -1.22
C LEU A 101 10.20 -6.18 -2.51
N LYS A 102 9.93 -5.23 -3.42
CA LYS A 102 10.70 -5.06 -4.66
C LYS A 102 12.19 -4.88 -4.37
N ASP A 103 12.55 -3.93 -3.51
CA ASP A 103 13.95 -3.67 -3.12
C ASP A 103 14.63 -4.93 -2.54
N LEU A 104 13.95 -5.64 -1.64
CA LEU A 104 14.46 -6.90 -1.06
C LEU A 104 14.71 -7.98 -2.10
N LEU A 105 13.79 -8.17 -3.06
CA LEU A 105 13.91 -9.19 -4.10
C LEU A 105 14.99 -8.83 -5.13
N GLU A 106 15.11 -7.57 -5.49
CA GLU A 106 16.17 -7.08 -6.39
C GLU A 106 17.56 -7.28 -5.78
N HIS A 107 17.74 -7.01 -4.49
CA HIS A 107 18.99 -7.30 -3.75
C HIS A 107 19.30 -8.81 -3.68
N GLN A 108 18.27 -9.65 -3.73
CA GLN A 108 18.44 -11.10 -3.78
C GLN A 108 18.66 -11.66 -5.20
N GLY A 109 18.75 -10.79 -6.21
CA GLY A 109 19.10 -11.14 -7.58
C GLY A 109 17.91 -11.45 -8.49
N TYR A 110 16.68 -11.15 -8.10
CA TYR A 110 15.53 -11.25 -9.00
C TYR A 110 15.42 -10.00 -9.89
N HIS A 111 14.77 -10.16 -11.05
CA HIS A 111 14.28 -9.05 -11.86
C HIS A 111 12.83 -8.78 -11.47
N VAL A 112 12.54 -7.60 -10.90
CA VAL A 112 11.21 -7.30 -10.37
C VAL A 112 10.49 -6.30 -11.24
N VAL A 113 9.34 -6.68 -11.77
CA VAL A 113 8.43 -5.81 -12.54
C VAL A 113 7.30 -5.38 -11.61
N TYR A 114 7.35 -4.13 -11.15
CA TYR A 114 6.30 -3.50 -10.34
C TYR A 114 5.53 -2.50 -11.18
N PHE A 115 4.21 -2.55 -11.10
CA PHE A 115 3.35 -1.55 -11.72
C PHE A 115 2.01 -1.40 -11.00
N GLU A 116 1.40 -0.23 -11.15
CA GLU A 116 0.08 0.08 -10.64
C GLU A 116 -0.99 -0.13 -11.73
N SER A 117 -1.91 -1.07 -11.49
CA SER A 117 -2.98 -1.42 -12.45
C SER A 117 -3.89 -0.23 -12.76
N SER A 118 -4.16 0.62 -11.77
CA SER A 118 -5.03 1.79 -11.90
C SER A 118 -4.55 2.86 -12.90
N GLN A 119 -3.26 2.85 -13.27
CA GLN A 119 -2.75 3.75 -14.29
C GLN A 119 -3.15 3.33 -15.71
N ASN A 120 -3.37 2.04 -15.92
CA ASN A 120 -3.56 1.45 -17.25
C ASN A 120 -4.96 0.85 -17.46
N LEU A 121 -5.64 0.44 -16.37
CA LEU A 121 -6.97 -0.19 -16.44
C LEU A 121 -8.07 0.78 -15.99
N ASP A 122 -9.27 0.55 -16.53
CA ASP A 122 -10.48 1.14 -15.98
C ASP A 122 -10.96 0.29 -14.79
N MET A 123 -10.71 0.81 -13.58
CA MET A 123 -11.00 0.06 -12.35
C MET A 123 -12.50 -0.20 -12.13
N ALA A 124 -13.37 0.50 -12.86
CA ALA A 124 -14.81 0.25 -12.83
C ALA A 124 -15.20 -1.00 -13.62
N ASP A 125 -14.37 -1.46 -14.57
CA ASP A 125 -14.69 -2.60 -15.43
C ASP A 125 -13.41 -3.30 -15.89
N VAL A 126 -12.88 -4.19 -15.06
CA VAL A 126 -11.66 -5.00 -15.31
C VAL A 126 -12.03 -6.44 -15.66
N ASP A 127 -11.40 -7.00 -16.69
CA ASP A 127 -11.51 -8.41 -17.05
C ASP A 127 -10.16 -9.13 -16.95
N ILE A 128 -10.18 -10.46 -16.95
CA ILE A 128 -8.97 -11.29 -16.92
C ILE A 128 -8.03 -10.99 -18.09
N SER A 129 -8.57 -10.78 -19.29
CA SER A 129 -7.78 -10.43 -20.48
C SER A 129 -7.07 -9.09 -20.33
N ASP A 130 -7.69 -8.12 -19.65
CA ASP A 130 -7.08 -6.82 -19.38
C ASP A 130 -5.85 -6.97 -18.47
N VAL A 131 -5.98 -7.78 -17.40
CA VAL A 131 -4.87 -8.05 -16.46
C VAL A 131 -3.73 -8.81 -17.17
N LEU A 132 -4.05 -9.83 -17.95
CA LEU A 132 -3.04 -10.63 -18.66
C LEU A 132 -2.28 -9.79 -19.70
N LEU A 133 -2.98 -8.99 -20.51
CA LEU A 133 -2.34 -8.10 -21.49
C LEU A 133 -1.49 -7.03 -20.81
N MET A 134 -1.95 -6.49 -19.68
CA MET A 134 -1.17 -5.51 -18.91
C MET A 134 0.12 -6.12 -18.36
N ILE A 135 0.07 -7.35 -17.80
CA ILE A 135 1.27 -8.07 -17.36
C ILE A 135 2.23 -8.28 -18.53
N ALA A 136 1.71 -8.75 -19.67
CA ALA A 136 2.51 -8.95 -20.88
C ALA A 136 3.22 -7.66 -21.33
N ARG A 137 2.50 -6.54 -21.30
CA ARG A 137 3.04 -5.22 -21.62
C ARG A 137 4.12 -4.79 -20.65
N GLN A 138 3.83 -4.79 -19.34
CA GLN A 138 4.75 -4.26 -18.33
C GLN A 138 6.03 -5.10 -18.21
N VAL A 139 5.90 -6.43 -18.37
CA VAL A 139 7.07 -7.32 -18.44
C VAL A 139 7.91 -6.99 -19.67
N SER A 140 7.28 -6.81 -20.84
CA SER A 140 8.01 -6.48 -22.08
C SER A 140 8.70 -5.11 -21.98
N GLU A 141 8.02 -4.07 -21.50
CA GLU A 141 8.60 -2.74 -21.26
C GLU A 141 9.83 -2.81 -20.34
N SER A 142 9.74 -3.56 -19.24
CA SER A 142 10.83 -3.72 -18.29
C SER A 142 12.04 -4.45 -18.90
N LEU A 143 11.80 -5.48 -19.71
CA LEU A 143 12.86 -6.22 -20.40
C LEU A 143 13.51 -5.41 -21.52
N GLU A 144 12.73 -4.63 -22.26
CA GLU A 144 13.22 -3.72 -23.28
C GLU A 144 14.17 -2.66 -22.70
N ALA A 145 13.85 -2.14 -21.50
CA ALA A 145 14.72 -1.24 -20.76
C ALA A 145 16.07 -1.90 -20.39
N ASP A 146 16.06 -3.21 -20.12
CA ASP A 146 17.26 -4.03 -19.86
C ASP A 146 17.91 -4.58 -21.14
N GLN A 147 17.50 -4.07 -22.32
CA GLN A 147 18.00 -4.47 -23.66
C GLN A 147 17.71 -5.95 -24.01
N ILE A 148 16.66 -6.51 -23.44
CA ILE A 148 16.15 -7.85 -23.77
C ILE A 148 14.91 -7.67 -24.67
N ARG A 149 15.09 -7.94 -25.97
CA ARG A 149 14.00 -7.84 -26.94
C ARG A 149 13.34 -9.20 -27.17
N LEU A 150 12.04 -9.25 -26.94
CA LEU A 150 11.21 -10.40 -27.21
C LEU A 150 10.50 -10.23 -28.57
N LYS A 151 10.37 -11.33 -29.33
CA LYS A 151 9.63 -11.37 -30.59
C LYS A 151 8.52 -12.42 -30.50
N PRO A 152 7.39 -12.10 -29.84
CA PRO A 152 6.30 -13.05 -29.68
C PRO A 152 5.46 -13.15 -30.98
N GLY A 153 5.45 -14.32 -31.58
CA GLY A 153 4.74 -14.55 -32.84
C GLY A 153 3.23 -14.52 -32.69
N TYR A 154 2.71 -15.08 -31.60
CA TYR A 154 1.28 -15.09 -31.30
C TYR A 154 0.70 -13.68 -31.20
N PHE A 155 1.36 -12.79 -30.48
CA PHE A 155 0.88 -11.42 -30.31
C PHE A 155 0.89 -10.61 -31.61
N SER A 156 1.83 -10.85 -32.52
CA SER A 156 1.86 -10.19 -33.81
C SER A 156 0.61 -10.52 -34.64
N ASN A 157 0.19 -11.78 -34.63
CA ASN A 157 -1.04 -12.21 -35.30
C ASN A 157 -2.29 -11.64 -34.61
N LEU A 158 -2.33 -11.74 -33.28
CA LEU A 158 -3.43 -11.22 -32.44
C LEU A 158 -3.66 -9.71 -32.69
N PHE A 159 -2.60 -8.93 -32.82
CA PHE A 159 -2.70 -7.48 -33.09
C PHE A 159 -3.24 -7.19 -34.46
N THR A 160 -2.88 -7.99 -35.48
CA THR A 160 -3.43 -7.87 -36.81
C THR A 160 -4.94 -8.13 -36.79
N GLU A 161 -5.37 -9.22 -36.17
CA GLU A 161 -6.79 -9.57 -36.05
C GLU A 161 -7.59 -8.51 -35.22
N ILE A 162 -7.04 -7.98 -34.14
CA ILE A 162 -7.67 -6.90 -33.38
C ILE A 162 -7.75 -5.60 -34.20
N SER A 163 -6.72 -5.30 -34.99
CA SER A 163 -6.72 -4.13 -35.88
C SER A 163 -7.84 -4.16 -36.89
N GLU A 164 -8.06 -5.34 -37.48
CA GLU A 164 -9.16 -5.57 -38.42
C GLU A 164 -10.52 -5.45 -37.74
N LEU A 165 -10.68 -6.08 -36.55
CA LEU A 165 -11.88 -6.00 -35.73
C LEU A 165 -12.26 -4.57 -35.38
N MET A 166 -11.29 -3.75 -35.03
CA MET A 166 -11.48 -2.35 -34.61
C MET A 166 -11.61 -1.38 -35.78
N GLN A 167 -11.51 -1.85 -37.03
CA GLN A 167 -11.48 -1.04 -38.27
C GLN A 167 -10.51 0.16 -38.16
N THR A 168 -9.43 -0.03 -37.44
CA THR A 168 -8.45 1.01 -37.20
C THR A 168 -7.05 0.43 -37.39
N PRO A 169 -6.27 0.93 -38.39
CA PRO A 169 -4.94 0.42 -38.62
C PRO A 169 -4.08 0.57 -37.36
N ILE A 170 -3.75 -0.53 -36.70
CA ILE A 170 -2.68 -0.61 -35.75
C ILE A 170 -1.43 -0.87 -36.59
N GLN A 171 -0.84 0.20 -37.16
CA GLN A 171 0.39 0.06 -37.92
C GLN A 171 1.49 -0.42 -36.95
N LEU A 172 1.70 -1.71 -36.93
CA LEU A 172 2.86 -2.33 -36.32
C LEU A 172 3.84 -2.55 -37.44
N SER A 173 4.95 -1.83 -37.44
CA SER A 173 6.10 -2.24 -38.26
C SER A 173 6.52 -3.65 -37.80
N ALA A 174 7.12 -4.44 -38.64
CA ALA A 174 7.64 -5.77 -38.29
C ALA A 174 8.67 -5.73 -37.14
N GLU A 175 9.12 -4.53 -36.75
CA GLU A 175 10.05 -4.24 -35.67
C GLU A 175 9.37 -3.61 -34.43
N ALA A 176 8.02 -3.44 -34.45
CA ALA A 176 7.32 -2.80 -33.34
C ALA A 176 7.41 -3.68 -32.10
N GLU A 177 7.78 -3.06 -31.00
CA GLU A 177 7.88 -3.69 -29.69
C GLU A 177 6.49 -4.15 -29.21
N LEU A 178 6.43 -5.30 -28.57
CA LEU A 178 5.20 -5.89 -28.03
C LEU A 178 4.45 -4.92 -27.12
N SER A 179 5.20 -4.24 -26.26
CA SER A 179 4.70 -3.22 -25.34
C SER A 179 3.90 -2.12 -26.03
N VAL A 180 4.41 -1.63 -27.17
CA VAL A 180 3.76 -0.57 -27.98
C VAL A 180 2.45 -1.08 -28.59
N GLY A 181 2.41 -2.32 -29.07
CA GLY A 181 1.20 -2.94 -29.62
C GLY A 181 0.08 -3.00 -28.59
N ILE A 182 0.37 -3.54 -27.41
CA ILE A 182 -0.60 -3.62 -26.30
C ILE A 182 -1.01 -2.22 -25.82
N ALA A 183 -0.07 -1.28 -25.68
CA ALA A 183 -0.37 0.08 -25.28
C ALA A 183 -1.38 0.77 -26.20
N ARG A 184 -1.24 0.59 -27.51
CA ARG A 184 -2.17 1.15 -28.51
C ARG A 184 -3.57 0.57 -28.39
N ILE A 185 -3.70 -0.74 -28.18
CA ILE A 185 -4.98 -1.41 -27.96
C ILE A 185 -5.64 -0.88 -26.68
N THR A 186 -4.89 -0.88 -25.56
CA THR A 186 -5.39 -0.40 -24.26
C THR A 186 -5.83 1.06 -24.30
N ALA A 187 -5.06 1.94 -24.94
CA ALA A 187 -5.43 3.34 -25.08
C ALA A 187 -6.74 3.55 -25.84
N LYS A 188 -6.96 2.81 -26.95
CA LYS A 188 -8.19 2.93 -27.75
C LYS A 188 -9.43 2.38 -27.04
N THR A 189 -9.26 1.35 -26.20
CA THR A 189 -10.39 0.74 -25.48
C THR A 189 -10.73 1.48 -24.20
N LYS A 190 -9.79 2.23 -23.63
CA LYS A 190 -10.00 2.97 -22.36
C LYS A 190 -11.14 3.98 -22.48
N ASP A 191 -11.20 4.70 -23.58
CA ASP A 191 -12.17 5.78 -23.79
C ASP A 191 -13.44 5.33 -24.54
N SER A 192 -13.55 4.05 -24.89
CA SER A 192 -14.67 3.51 -25.67
C SER A 192 -15.23 2.22 -25.07
N PRO A 193 -16.30 2.29 -24.24
CA PRO A 193 -16.94 1.11 -23.66
C PRO A 193 -17.39 0.09 -24.73
N LYS A 194 -17.85 0.57 -25.90
CA LYS A 194 -18.24 -0.31 -27.01
C LYS A 194 -17.08 -1.12 -27.56
N LEU A 195 -15.95 -0.46 -27.84
CA LEU A 195 -14.74 -1.13 -28.34
C LEU A 195 -14.19 -2.09 -27.28
N ARG A 196 -14.24 -1.73 -26.00
CA ARG A 196 -13.84 -2.59 -24.89
C ARG A 196 -14.69 -3.85 -24.84
N SER A 197 -16.01 -3.73 -24.92
CA SER A 197 -16.92 -4.87 -24.93
C SER A 197 -16.67 -5.78 -26.12
N GLN A 198 -16.45 -5.23 -27.33
CA GLN A 198 -16.11 -6.00 -28.52
C GLN A 198 -14.78 -6.73 -28.37
N LEU A 199 -13.76 -6.04 -27.86
CA LEU A 199 -12.45 -6.64 -27.61
C LEU A 199 -12.54 -7.79 -26.61
N ARG A 200 -13.25 -7.63 -25.50
CA ARG A 200 -13.46 -8.69 -24.50
C ARG A 200 -14.16 -9.90 -25.10
N GLN A 201 -15.25 -9.69 -25.79
CA GLN A 201 -15.97 -10.77 -26.45
C GLN A 201 -15.06 -11.54 -27.45
N TYR A 202 -14.14 -10.84 -28.09
CA TYR A 202 -13.15 -11.44 -28.99
C TYR A 202 -12.04 -12.19 -28.22
N LEU A 203 -11.55 -11.65 -27.11
CA LEU A 203 -10.44 -12.19 -26.32
C LEU A 203 -10.86 -13.32 -25.36
N GLU A 204 -12.09 -13.29 -24.84
CA GLU A 204 -12.56 -14.25 -23.84
C GLU A 204 -12.35 -15.73 -24.26
N PRO A 205 -12.77 -16.20 -25.44
CA PRO A 205 -12.52 -17.57 -25.87
C PRO A 205 -11.03 -17.87 -26.13
N ARG A 206 -10.19 -16.85 -26.25
CA ARG A 206 -8.76 -16.94 -26.52
C ARG A 206 -7.90 -16.80 -25.25
N THR A 207 -8.50 -16.62 -24.08
CA THR A 207 -7.78 -16.37 -22.81
C THR A 207 -6.71 -17.43 -22.53
N SER A 208 -6.99 -18.71 -22.78
CA SER A 208 -6.00 -19.77 -22.61
C SER A 208 -4.81 -19.63 -23.56
N ASN A 209 -5.06 -19.33 -24.84
CA ASN A 209 -3.99 -19.15 -25.84
C ASN A 209 -3.14 -17.91 -25.52
N ILE A 210 -3.77 -16.82 -25.06
CA ILE A 210 -3.07 -15.61 -24.60
C ILE A 210 -2.17 -15.95 -23.42
N LEU A 211 -2.67 -16.69 -22.42
CA LEU A 211 -1.92 -17.10 -21.25
C LEU A 211 -0.74 -18.02 -21.61
N ASP A 212 -0.95 -18.98 -22.53
CA ASP A 212 0.10 -19.87 -23.01
C ASP A 212 1.18 -19.07 -23.77
N ALA A 213 0.77 -18.11 -24.61
CA ALA A 213 1.71 -17.21 -25.29
C ALA A 213 2.50 -16.32 -24.31
N ILE A 214 1.84 -15.78 -23.27
CA ILE A 214 2.54 -15.04 -22.21
C ILE A 214 3.57 -15.93 -21.52
N ASN A 215 3.19 -17.15 -21.16
CA ASN A 215 4.07 -18.09 -20.46
C ASN A 215 5.27 -18.51 -21.31
N ASP A 216 5.05 -18.86 -22.57
CA ASP A 216 6.10 -19.48 -23.41
C ASP A 216 6.91 -18.43 -24.19
N GLU A 217 6.23 -17.40 -24.75
CA GLU A 217 6.90 -16.43 -25.62
C GLU A 217 7.43 -15.20 -24.85
N ILE A 218 6.87 -14.88 -23.68
CA ILE A 218 7.32 -13.74 -22.85
C ILE A 218 8.07 -14.24 -21.62
N LEU A 219 7.39 -14.89 -20.68
CA LEU A 219 7.98 -15.24 -19.37
C LEU A 219 9.08 -16.29 -19.48
N GLY A 220 8.90 -17.32 -20.31
CA GLY A 220 9.91 -18.37 -20.53
C GLY A 220 11.17 -17.81 -21.18
N ARG A 221 11.01 -17.00 -22.24
CA ARG A 221 12.16 -16.33 -22.90
C ARG A 221 12.81 -15.29 -21.98
N ALA A 222 12.01 -14.55 -21.21
CA ALA A 222 12.49 -13.60 -20.23
C ALA A 222 13.36 -14.28 -19.17
N ASN A 223 12.88 -15.38 -18.58
CA ASN A 223 13.64 -16.12 -17.58
C ASN A 223 14.98 -16.63 -18.14
N THR A 224 15.00 -17.21 -19.34
CA THR A 224 16.22 -17.67 -19.99
C THR A 224 17.22 -16.51 -20.21
N ALA A 225 16.75 -15.36 -20.71
CA ALA A 225 17.59 -14.19 -20.93
C ALA A 225 18.11 -13.58 -19.62
N LEU A 226 17.26 -13.51 -18.59
CA LEU A 226 17.64 -12.99 -17.28
C LEU A 226 18.63 -13.90 -16.57
N GLN A 227 18.46 -15.21 -16.64
CA GLN A 227 19.42 -16.19 -16.10
C GLN A 227 20.79 -16.08 -16.75
N SER A 228 20.84 -15.85 -18.07
CA SER A 228 22.13 -15.61 -18.78
C SER A 228 22.84 -14.32 -18.31
N LYS A 229 22.08 -13.37 -17.74
CA LYS A 229 22.61 -12.15 -17.09
C LYS A 229 22.84 -12.30 -15.58
N GLY A 230 22.76 -13.52 -15.04
CA GLY A 230 22.98 -13.81 -13.61
C GLY A 230 21.80 -13.49 -12.68
N LYS A 231 20.61 -13.20 -13.21
CA LYS A 231 19.40 -13.06 -12.40
C LYS A 231 18.80 -14.42 -12.08
N LYS A 232 18.11 -14.54 -10.94
CA LYS A 232 17.46 -15.80 -10.51
C LYS A 232 16.14 -16.08 -11.25
N GLY A 233 15.46 -15.05 -11.72
CA GLY A 233 14.18 -15.14 -12.41
C GLY A 233 13.41 -13.83 -12.33
N ILE A 234 12.15 -13.87 -12.79
CA ILE A 234 11.26 -12.72 -12.83
C ILE A 234 10.21 -12.78 -11.71
N VAL A 235 9.96 -11.66 -11.08
CA VAL A 235 8.85 -11.46 -10.14
C VAL A 235 7.98 -10.31 -10.64
N VAL A 236 6.67 -10.51 -10.71
CA VAL A 236 5.70 -9.48 -11.09
C VAL A 236 4.91 -9.05 -9.87
N ILE A 237 4.86 -7.75 -9.60
CA ILE A 237 4.06 -7.17 -8.51
C ILE A 237 3.01 -6.27 -9.14
N VAL A 238 1.74 -6.66 -8.99
CA VAL A 238 0.58 -5.94 -9.53
C VAL A 238 -0.12 -5.24 -8.39
N ASP A 239 0.13 -3.95 -8.28
CA ASP A 239 -0.48 -3.11 -7.25
C ASP A 239 -1.78 -2.44 -7.72
N ASN A 240 -2.58 -1.95 -6.78
CA ASN A 240 -3.85 -1.23 -6.96
C ASN A 240 -5.00 -2.05 -7.57
N LEU A 241 -4.89 -3.39 -7.76
CA LEU A 241 -6.04 -4.22 -8.10
C LEU A 241 -7.07 -4.31 -6.95
N ASP A 242 -6.68 -3.96 -5.73
CA ASP A 242 -7.58 -3.81 -4.59
C ASP A 242 -8.55 -2.63 -4.70
N ARG A 243 -8.39 -1.77 -5.73
CA ARG A 243 -9.27 -0.63 -6.04
C ARG A 243 -10.34 -0.94 -7.09
N ILE A 244 -10.42 -2.20 -7.54
CA ILE A 244 -11.49 -2.62 -8.45
C ILE A 244 -12.84 -2.33 -7.82
N ASP A 245 -13.74 -1.74 -8.61
CA ASP A 245 -15.08 -1.43 -8.16
C ASP A 245 -15.84 -2.71 -7.75
N ASN A 246 -16.62 -2.60 -6.67
CA ASN A 246 -17.39 -3.73 -6.13
C ASN A 246 -18.77 -3.86 -6.78
N SER A 247 -19.01 -3.21 -7.90
CA SER A 247 -20.27 -3.27 -8.64
C SER A 247 -20.61 -4.71 -9.03
N PRO A 248 -21.87 -5.14 -8.87
CA PRO A 248 -22.29 -6.45 -9.30
C PRO A 248 -22.31 -6.54 -10.84
N LYS A 249 -21.79 -7.63 -11.36
CA LYS A 249 -21.96 -8.00 -12.78
C LYS A 249 -23.42 -8.39 -13.03
N PRO A 250 -23.90 -8.39 -14.28
CA PRO A 250 -25.30 -8.74 -14.61
C PRO A 250 -25.77 -10.08 -14.07
N TRP A 251 -24.85 -11.00 -13.80
CA TRP A 251 -25.13 -12.33 -13.24
C TRP A 251 -24.96 -12.42 -11.71
N GLY A 252 -24.91 -11.28 -11.00
CA GLY A 252 -24.97 -11.21 -9.55
C GLY A 252 -23.63 -11.30 -8.81
N ARG A 253 -22.52 -11.64 -9.48
CA ARG A 253 -21.18 -11.66 -8.88
C ARG A 253 -20.61 -10.25 -8.81
N THR A 254 -19.90 -9.91 -7.74
CA THR A 254 -19.12 -8.68 -7.73
C THR A 254 -17.90 -8.81 -8.64
N GLN A 255 -17.40 -7.68 -9.13
CA GLN A 255 -16.24 -7.68 -10.03
C GLN A 255 -14.97 -8.29 -9.39
N PRO A 256 -14.64 -8.03 -8.11
CA PRO A 256 -13.56 -8.73 -7.41
C PRO A 256 -13.74 -10.24 -7.33
N GLU A 257 -14.95 -10.72 -7.00
CA GLU A 257 -15.26 -12.16 -6.96
C GLU A 257 -15.09 -12.81 -8.33
N TYR A 258 -15.60 -12.17 -9.38
CA TYR A 258 -15.42 -12.66 -10.73
C TYR A 258 -13.93 -12.80 -11.07
N LEU A 259 -13.13 -11.75 -10.85
CA LEU A 259 -11.71 -11.75 -11.24
C LEU A 259 -10.88 -12.76 -10.41
N PHE A 260 -11.01 -12.72 -9.09
CA PHE A 260 -10.12 -13.49 -8.21
C PHE A 260 -10.69 -14.87 -7.82
N VAL A 261 -12.00 -15.02 -7.73
CA VAL A 261 -12.60 -16.31 -7.37
C VAL A 261 -12.94 -17.11 -8.62
N ASP A 262 -13.64 -16.55 -9.60
CA ASP A 262 -14.08 -17.31 -10.76
C ASP A 262 -12.97 -17.47 -11.80
N ARG A 263 -12.13 -16.44 -12.04
CA ARG A 263 -11.02 -16.43 -13.00
C ARG A 263 -9.63 -16.60 -12.36
N GLY A 264 -9.55 -16.79 -11.04
CA GLY A 264 -8.27 -16.87 -10.31
C GLY A 264 -7.33 -17.98 -10.80
N GLU A 265 -7.89 -19.06 -11.37
CA GLU A 265 -7.08 -20.13 -11.94
C GLU A 265 -6.19 -19.65 -13.11
N GLN A 266 -6.69 -18.74 -13.96
CA GLN A 266 -5.90 -18.17 -15.06
C GLN A 266 -4.76 -17.30 -14.50
N LEU A 267 -5.00 -16.52 -13.43
CA LEU A 267 -3.95 -15.72 -12.78
C LEU A 267 -2.87 -16.59 -12.17
N LYS A 268 -3.25 -17.70 -11.53
CA LYS A 268 -2.31 -18.65 -10.91
C LYS A 268 -1.42 -19.38 -11.93
N ARG A 269 -1.87 -19.55 -13.17
CA ARG A 269 -1.12 -20.28 -14.22
C ARG A 269 0.03 -19.49 -14.85
N LEU A 270 0.29 -18.24 -14.44
CA LEU A 270 1.47 -17.48 -14.87
C LEU A 270 2.77 -18.18 -14.41
N LYS A 271 3.69 -18.45 -15.36
CA LYS A 271 4.96 -19.15 -15.09
C LYS A 271 6.05 -18.20 -14.57
N CYS A 272 5.70 -17.35 -13.59
CA CYS A 272 6.62 -16.51 -12.82
C CYS A 272 6.10 -16.34 -11.39
N HIS A 273 6.90 -15.75 -10.51
CA HIS A 273 6.38 -15.32 -9.21
C HIS A 273 5.50 -14.09 -9.41
N VAL A 274 4.30 -14.11 -8.83
CA VAL A 274 3.38 -12.97 -8.90
C VAL A 274 2.83 -12.63 -7.52
N VAL A 275 2.74 -11.34 -7.23
CA VAL A 275 2.03 -10.80 -6.05
C VAL A 275 0.93 -9.87 -6.55
N PHE A 276 -0.32 -10.20 -6.28
CA PHE A 276 -1.48 -9.37 -6.59
C PHE A 276 -1.99 -8.66 -5.34
N THR A 277 -2.26 -7.36 -5.42
CA THR A 277 -3.12 -6.72 -4.43
C THR A 277 -4.57 -7.07 -4.70
N ILE A 278 -5.34 -7.37 -3.65
CA ILE A 278 -6.75 -7.74 -3.76
C ILE A 278 -7.61 -6.95 -2.78
N PRO A 279 -8.90 -6.69 -3.10
CA PRO A 279 -9.82 -6.00 -2.19
C PRO A 279 -9.96 -6.69 -0.84
N LEU A 280 -9.94 -5.90 0.23
CA LEU A 280 -10.07 -6.42 1.60
C LEU A 280 -11.41 -7.14 1.83
N THR A 281 -12.45 -6.73 1.12
CA THR A 281 -13.78 -7.34 1.19
C THR A 281 -13.80 -8.82 0.85
N LEU A 282 -12.91 -9.29 -0.04
CA LEU A 282 -12.78 -10.72 -0.36
C LEU A 282 -12.37 -11.58 0.85
N MET A 283 -11.73 -10.97 1.87
CA MET A 283 -11.35 -11.68 3.11
C MET A 283 -12.55 -12.00 3.99
N PHE A 284 -13.68 -11.37 3.74
CA PHE A 284 -14.93 -11.47 4.49
C PHE A 284 -16.09 -11.97 3.64
N SER A 285 -15.84 -12.32 2.37
CA SER A 285 -16.86 -12.90 1.50
C SER A 285 -17.07 -14.38 1.81
N ASN A 286 -18.25 -14.89 1.47
CA ASN A 286 -18.57 -16.32 1.55
C ASN A 286 -17.69 -17.19 0.64
N ASP A 287 -16.99 -16.56 -0.30
CA ASP A 287 -16.07 -17.23 -1.23
C ASP A 287 -14.60 -17.27 -0.75
N TYR A 288 -14.31 -16.86 0.48
CA TYR A 288 -12.94 -16.84 1.01
C TYR A 288 -12.23 -18.21 0.92
N ASP A 289 -12.93 -19.29 1.24
CA ASP A 289 -12.37 -20.65 1.16
C ASP A 289 -12.12 -21.06 -0.29
N ARG A 290 -13.01 -20.69 -1.21
CA ARG A 290 -12.81 -20.92 -2.65
C ARG A 290 -11.61 -20.13 -3.18
N LEU A 291 -11.48 -18.86 -2.78
CA LEU A 291 -10.34 -18.02 -3.11
C LEU A 291 -9.04 -18.68 -2.65
N SER A 292 -8.95 -19.02 -1.35
CA SER A 292 -7.76 -19.64 -0.76
C SER A 292 -7.40 -20.98 -1.41
N SER A 293 -8.40 -21.80 -1.69
CA SER A 293 -8.21 -23.10 -2.35
C SER A 293 -7.71 -22.95 -3.78
N ARG A 294 -8.25 -22.00 -4.56
CA ARG A 294 -7.79 -21.76 -5.95
C ARG A 294 -6.33 -21.38 -6.03
N PHE A 295 -5.93 -20.41 -5.21
CA PHE A 295 -4.54 -19.96 -5.21
C PHE A 295 -3.60 -20.92 -4.46
N GLY A 296 -4.13 -21.79 -3.60
CA GLY A 296 -3.33 -22.70 -2.76
C GLY A 296 -2.59 -21.98 -1.64
N VAL A 297 -2.92 -20.71 -1.40
CA VAL A 297 -2.31 -19.86 -0.38
C VAL A 297 -3.37 -19.01 0.33
N LYS A 298 -3.16 -18.73 1.59
CA LYS A 298 -3.98 -17.76 2.32
C LYS A 298 -3.52 -16.35 1.97
N PRO A 299 -4.42 -15.45 1.56
CA PRO A 299 -4.07 -14.05 1.34
C PRO A 299 -3.44 -13.42 2.59
N LYS A 300 -2.44 -12.59 2.40
CA LYS A 300 -1.78 -11.83 3.47
C LYS A 300 -2.46 -10.48 3.59
N VAL A 301 -2.85 -10.10 4.82
CA VAL A 301 -3.53 -8.83 5.08
C VAL A 301 -2.62 -7.91 5.87
N LEU A 302 -2.37 -6.71 5.37
CA LEU A 302 -1.64 -5.66 6.07
C LEU A 302 -2.60 -4.91 6.99
N PRO A 303 -2.53 -5.11 8.33
CA PRO A 303 -3.43 -4.43 9.25
C PRO A 303 -3.02 -2.96 9.45
N MET A 304 -3.91 -2.19 10.07
CA MET A 304 -3.59 -0.85 10.56
C MET A 304 -2.52 -0.89 11.65
N VAL A 305 -1.86 0.22 11.88
CA VAL A 305 -0.98 0.39 13.04
C VAL A 305 -1.86 0.57 14.29
N PRO A 306 -1.80 -0.30 15.29
CA PRO A 306 -2.69 -0.17 16.43
C PRO A 306 -2.31 1.03 17.31
N VAL A 307 -3.20 2.00 17.41
CA VAL A 307 -3.08 3.16 18.30
C VAL A 307 -3.64 2.87 19.70
N CYS A 308 -4.55 1.89 19.79
CA CYS A 308 -5.08 1.35 21.03
C CYS A 308 -4.96 -0.17 21.04
N LEU A 309 -4.99 -0.75 22.24
CA LEU A 309 -5.16 -2.17 22.47
C LEU A 309 -6.65 -2.56 22.44
N ARG A 310 -6.95 -3.86 22.52
CA ARG A 310 -8.34 -4.36 22.51
C ARG A 310 -9.21 -3.83 23.65
N ASP A 311 -8.59 -3.53 24.80
CA ASP A 311 -9.25 -2.97 25.97
C ASP A 311 -9.49 -1.45 25.88
N GLY A 312 -9.11 -0.83 24.78
CA GLY A 312 -9.23 0.61 24.54
C GLY A 312 -8.09 1.45 25.13
N THR A 313 -7.14 0.88 25.84
CA THR A 313 -5.96 1.61 26.33
C THR A 313 -5.02 1.96 25.19
N LYS A 314 -4.28 3.09 25.32
CA LYS A 314 -3.31 3.50 24.29
C LYS A 314 -2.25 2.42 24.08
N ASN A 315 -1.88 2.17 22.83
CA ASN A 315 -0.75 1.31 22.47
C ASN A 315 0.53 2.16 22.35
N PRO A 316 1.45 2.11 23.33
CA PRO A 316 2.62 2.98 23.32
C PRO A 316 3.54 2.74 22.12
N SER A 317 3.70 1.46 21.71
CA SER A 317 4.59 1.10 20.61
C SER A 317 4.05 1.56 19.26
N GLY A 318 2.75 1.39 19.01
CA GLY A 318 2.10 1.89 17.80
C GLY A 318 2.13 3.41 17.71
N MET A 319 1.83 4.08 18.82
CA MET A 319 1.89 5.53 18.94
C MET A 319 3.30 6.06 18.64
N LEU A 320 4.33 5.48 19.28
CA LEU A 320 5.73 5.86 19.07
C LEU A 320 6.13 5.77 17.58
N LYS A 321 5.75 4.70 16.88
CA LYS A 321 6.05 4.53 15.47
C LYS A 321 5.36 5.57 14.59
N LEU A 322 4.12 5.95 14.89
CA LEU A 322 3.41 7.01 14.16
C LEU A 322 4.03 8.39 14.42
N GLN A 323 4.42 8.69 15.66
CA GLN A 323 5.16 9.92 16.00
C GLN A 323 6.50 9.97 15.24
N GLN A 324 7.26 8.87 15.20
CA GLN A 324 8.48 8.77 14.39
C GLN A 324 8.21 9.06 12.92
N MET A 325 7.09 8.58 12.36
CA MET A 325 6.74 8.83 10.97
C MET A 325 6.45 10.32 10.70
N VAL A 326 5.71 10.98 11.60
CA VAL A 326 5.43 12.42 11.51
C VAL A 326 6.74 13.22 11.55
N LEU A 327 7.59 12.93 12.52
CA LEU A 327 8.86 13.62 12.70
C LEU A 327 9.85 13.34 11.56
N ALA A 328 9.83 12.14 10.98
CA ALA A 328 10.63 11.83 9.79
C ALA A 328 10.23 12.66 8.58
N ARG A 329 8.94 13.03 8.43
CA ARG A 329 8.48 13.92 7.36
C ARG A 329 9.03 15.34 7.51
N ALA A 330 9.11 15.82 8.75
CA ALA A 330 9.61 17.17 9.06
C ALA A 330 11.15 17.26 9.02
N PHE A 331 11.82 16.25 9.58
CA PHE A 331 13.26 16.24 9.81
C PHE A 331 13.93 14.96 9.26
N PRO A 332 13.85 14.72 7.94
CA PRO A 332 14.31 13.44 7.34
C PRO A 332 15.83 13.20 7.48
N ASP A 333 16.61 14.27 7.56
CA ASP A 333 18.08 14.19 7.59
C ASP A 333 18.67 14.00 8.99
N LEU A 334 17.81 14.03 10.03
CA LEU A 334 18.23 13.80 11.42
C LEU A 334 18.10 12.33 11.82
N PRO A 335 18.95 11.86 12.76
CA PRO A 335 18.76 10.56 13.40
C PRO A 335 17.40 10.48 14.11
N PRO A 336 16.77 9.29 14.17
CA PRO A 336 15.46 9.14 14.79
C PRO A 336 15.36 9.62 16.24
N GLU A 337 16.42 9.43 17.03
CA GLU A 337 16.54 9.83 18.45
C GLU A 337 16.52 11.35 18.63
N ASP A 338 17.12 12.10 17.70
CA ASP A 338 17.20 13.57 17.80
C ASP A 338 15.89 14.25 17.39
N ARG A 339 15.08 13.61 16.56
CA ARG A 339 13.82 14.17 16.05
C ARG A 339 12.81 14.48 17.15
N PHE A 340 12.77 13.68 18.22
CA PHE A 340 11.85 13.88 19.34
C PHE A 340 12.10 15.18 20.12
N GLN A 341 13.32 15.69 20.10
CA GLN A 341 13.67 16.96 20.73
C GLN A 341 13.07 18.18 19.99
N LEU A 342 12.61 17.97 18.75
CA LEU A 342 12.06 19.00 17.88
C LEU A 342 10.52 18.99 17.80
N ILE A 343 9.82 18.28 18.69
CA ILE A 343 8.36 18.25 18.72
C ILE A 343 7.81 19.67 18.86
N SER A 344 8.39 20.49 19.75
CA SER A 344 7.97 21.88 19.96
C SER A 344 8.18 22.83 18.77
N THR A 345 9.00 22.44 17.78
CA THR A 345 9.12 23.15 16.50
C THR A 345 7.94 22.86 15.58
N LEU A 346 7.28 21.72 15.77
CA LEU A 346 6.24 21.23 14.87
C LEU A 346 4.83 21.30 15.47
N PHE A 347 4.70 21.18 16.79
CA PHE A 347 3.44 21.21 17.55
C PHE A 347 3.59 22.07 18.80
N ASP A 348 2.51 22.71 19.22
CA ASP A 348 2.45 23.50 20.46
C ASP A 348 2.71 22.65 21.72
N SER A 349 2.41 21.35 21.65
CA SER A 349 2.66 20.40 22.73
C SER A 349 2.84 18.96 22.22
N PRO A 350 3.52 18.07 22.98
CA PRO A 350 3.57 16.64 22.67
C PRO A 350 2.18 15.99 22.63
N GLU A 351 1.23 16.48 23.44
CA GLU A 351 -0.14 15.99 23.50
C GLU A 351 -0.91 16.26 22.20
N THR A 352 -0.56 17.33 21.47
CA THR A 352 -1.13 17.62 20.14
C THR A 352 -0.65 16.61 19.10
N LEU A 353 0.62 16.22 19.11
CA LEU A 353 1.13 15.13 18.27
C LEU A 353 0.48 13.79 18.65
N ASP A 354 0.33 13.49 19.95
CA ASP A 354 -0.39 12.31 20.43
C ASP A 354 -1.83 12.27 19.92
N ARG A 355 -2.52 13.41 19.97
CA ARG A 355 -3.88 13.56 19.47
C ARG A 355 -3.99 13.24 17.99
N LEU A 356 -3.09 13.79 17.16
CA LEU A 356 -3.03 13.50 15.73
C LEU A 356 -2.85 12.01 15.46
N CYS A 357 -1.90 11.37 16.15
CA CYS A 357 -1.64 9.94 15.99
C CYS A 357 -2.85 9.10 16.39
N LEU A 358 -3.46 9.40 17.54
CA LEU A 358 -4.60 8.66 18.07
C LEU A 358 -5.81 8.73 17.14
N ILE A 359 -6.18 9.94 16.68
CA ILE A 359 -7.37 10.15 15.86
C ILE A 359 -7.24 9.53 14.46
N SER A 360 -6.01 9.35 13.98
CA SER A 360 -5.76 8.65 12.71
C SER A 360 -6.19 7.19 12.73
N GLY A 361 -6.35 6.58 13.92
CA GLY A 361 -6.58 5.15 14.08
C GLY A 361 -5.46 4.28 13.53
N GLY A 362 -4.25 4.85 13.34
CA GLY A 362 -3.11 4.19 12.69
C GLY A 362 -3.24 4.05 11.18
N HIS A 363 -4.21 4.72 10.57
CA HIS A 363 -4.38 4.80 9.13
C HIS A 363 -3.39 5.81 8.54
N ILE A 364 -2.34 5.33 7.87
CA ILE A 364 -1.19 6.13 7.42
C ILE A 364 -1.62 7.32 6.55
N ARG A 365 -2.44 7.06 5.53
CA ARG A 365 -2.92 8.14 4.63
C ARG A 365 -3.75 9.17 5.39
N ARG A 366 -4.60 8.75 6.34
CA ARG A 366 -5.42 9.67 7.13
C ARG A 366 -4.55 10.58 8.00
N LEU A 367 -3.55 10.02 8.67
CA LEU A 367 -2.61 10.80 9.46
C LEU A 367 -1.93 11.88 8.62
N LEU A 368 -1.45 11.51 7.41
CA LEU A 368 -0.85 12.48 6.48
C LEU A 368 -1.87 13.51 5.96
N MET A 369 -3.12 13.12 5.71
CA MET A 369 -4.17 14.05 5.30
C MET A 369 -4.47 15.09 6.38
N LEU A 370 -4.61 14.66 7.64
CA LEU A 370 -4.84 15.59 8.76
C LEU A 370 -3.68 16.58 8.91
N MET A 371 -2.43 16.10 8.83
CA MET A 371 -1.25 16.97 8.82
C MET A 371 -1.25 17.94 7.65
N TYR A 372 -1.57 17.44 6.46
CA TYR A 372 -1.64 18.26 5.25
C TYR A 372 -2.69 19.37 5.37
N SER A 373 -3.86 19.06 5.96
CA SER A 373 -4.90 20.06 6.23
C SER A 373 -4.47 21.09 7.27
N CYS A 374 -3.74 20.70 8.32
CA CYS A 374 -3.16 21.66 9.26
C CYS A 374 -2.17 22.60 8.55
N LEU A 375 -1.28 22.06 7.70
CA LEU A 375 -0.34 22.86 6.90
C LEU A 375 -1.00 23.84 5.92
N GLN A 376 -2.26 23.61 5.56
CA GLN A 376 -3.04 24.54 4.73
C GLN A 376 -3.67 25.67 5.54
N GLN A 377 -3.82 25.50 6.87
CA GLN A 377 -4.48 26.47 7.75
C GLN A 377 -3.49 27.33 8.52
N GLU A 378 -2.38 26.78 8.99
CA GLU A 378 -1.36 27.50 9.75
C GLU A 378 0.05 26.96 9.56
N ASP A 379 1.04 27.81 9.81
CA ASP A 379 2.44 27.41 9.86
C ASP A 379 2.78 26.74 11.20
N PRO A 380 3.68 25.72 11.22
CA PRO A 380 4.15 25.14 12.48
C PRO A 380 4.80 26.20 13.43
N PRO A 381 4.64 26.07 14.73
CA PRO A 381 4.09 24.91 15.47
C PRO A 381 2.56 24.85 15.42
N PHE A 382 2.01 23.69 14.97
CA PHE A 382 0.57 23.49 14.91
C PHE A 382 -0.07 23.58 16.29
N THR A 383 -1.11 24.39 16.38
CA THR A 383 -1.87 24.52 17.61
C THR A 383 -2.86 23.37 17.81
N ARG A 384 -3.18 23.06 19.05
CA ARG A 384 -4.24 22.11 19.37
C ARG A 384 -5.58 22.55 18.75
N ALA A 385 -5.85 23.85 18.71
CA ALA A 385 -7.08 24.39 18.15
C ALA A 385 -7.21 24.13 16.63
N CYS A 386 -6.15 24.38 15.86
CA CYS A 386 -6.11 24.06 14.43
C CYS A 386 -6.35 22.56 14.19
N LEU A 387 -5.63 21.69 14.91
CA LEU A 387 -5.81 20.25 14.76
C LEU A 387 -7.24 19.80 15.11
N ASP A 388 -7.84 20.30 16.19
CA ASP A 388 -9.20 19.93 16.59
C ASP A 388 -10.24 20.43 15.57
N GLN A 389 -10.03 21.58 14.92
CA GLN A 389 -10.85 22.04 13.80
C GLN A 389 -10.77 21.08 12.60
N VAL A 390 -9.58 20.71 12.17
CA VAL A 390 -9.36 19.73 11.07
C VAL A 390 -10.00 18.37 11.39
N ILE A 391 -9.89 17.93 12.64
CA ILE A 391 -10.54 16.70 13.10
C ILE A 391 -12.06 16.82 13.06
N GLN A 392 -12.61 17.96 13.42
CA GLN A 392 -14.04 18.19 13.36
C GLN A 392 -14.56 18.11 11.93
N GLU A 393 -13.92 18.79 10.98
CA GLU A 393 -14.27 18.72 9.56
C GLU A 393 -14.27 17.27 9.06
N TYR A 394 -13.21 16.54 9.34
CA TYR A 394 -13.10 15.12 8.98
C TYR A 394 -14.20 14.25 9.59
N ARG A 395 -14.52 14.46 10.87
CA ARG A 395 -15.59 13.73 11.56
C ARG A 395 -16.96 14.05 10.96
N ASP A 396 -17.23 15.31 10.65
CA ASP A 396 -18.51 15.73 10.09
C ASP A 396 -18.72 15.13 8.69
N ASP A 397 -17.66 15.03 7.87
CA ASP A 397 -17.68 14.29 6.59
C ASP A 397 -18.03 12.81 6.78
N LEU A 398 -17.44 12.13 7.77
CA LEU A 398 -17.75 10.75 8.06
C LEU A 398 -19.20 10.57 8.51
N LEU A 399 -19.68 11.43 9.42
CA LEU A 399 -21.03 11.36 9.96
C LEU A 399 -22.11 11.56 8.90
N GLY A 400 -21.84 12.40 7.92
CA GLY A 400 -22.75 12.63 6.79
C GLY A 400 -22.92 11.41 5.87
N ALA A 401 -22.01 10.43 5.96
CA ALA A 401 -22.04 9.24 5.12
C ALA A 401 -22.62 8.00 5.80
N ILE A 402 -22.89 8.03 7.11
CA ILE A 402 -23.35 6.83 7.88
C ILE A 402 -24.87 6.77 7.94
N SER A 403 -25.44 5.65 7.50
CA SER A 403 -26.87 5.36 7.64
C SER A 403 -27.24 4.88 9.06
N GLN A 404 -28.54 4.83 9.36
CA GLN A 404 -29.00 4.32 10.66
C GLN A 404 -28.68 2.83 10.85
N GLU A 405 -28.79 2.04 9.79
CA GLU A 405 -28.47 0.61 9.78
C GLU A 405 -26.99 0.37 10.02
N GLU A 406 -26.11 1.20 9.43
CA GLU A 406 -24.66 1.12 9.64
C GLU A 406 -24.28 1.45 11.09
N TRP A 407 -25.01 2.34 11.77
CA TRP A 407 -24.77 2.58 13.20
C TRP A 407 -25.05 1.34 14.06
N GLU A 408 -26.08 0.57 13.75
CA GLU A 408 -26.37 -0.68 14.47
C GLU A 408 -25.26 -1.73 14.26
N LEU A 409 -24.74 -1.82 13.04
CA LEU A 409 -23.61 -2.68 12.73
C LEU A 409 -22.31 -2.22 13.42
N LEU A 410 -22.06 -0.91 13.48
CA LEU A 410 -20.92 -0.34 14.23
C LEU A 410 -20.99 -0.72 15.71
N LEU A 411 -22.17 -0.65 16.34
CA LEU A 411 -22.35 -1.07 17.73
C LEU A 411 -22.08 -2.57 17.92
N ARG A 412 -22.45 -3.41 16.94
CA ARG A 412 -22.10 -4.83 16.95
C ARG A 412 -20.57 -5.02 16.92
N VAL A 413 -19.85 -4.25 16.09
CA VAL A 413 -18.39 -4.28 16.05
C VAL A 413 -17.78 -3.82 17.36
N VAL A 414 -18.29 -2.77 18.01
CA VAL A 414 -17.84 -2.33 19.34
C VAL A 414 -17.89 -3.48 20.35
N LYS A 415 -19.02 -4.19 20.40
CA LYS A 415 -19.24 -5.27 21.37
C LYS A 415 -18.39 -6.51 21.10
N THR A 416 -18.24 -6.87 19.83
CA THR A 416 -17.67 -8.17 19.45
C THR A 416 -16.23 -8.09 18.97
N GLN A 417 -15.78 -6.90 18.55
CA GLN A 417 -14.52 -6.66 17.84
C GLN A 417 -14.37 -7.56 16.61
N LYS A 418 -15.48 -7.92 15.97
CA LYS A 418 -15.53 -8.81 14.80
C LYS A 418 -16.35 -8.18 13.68
N VAL A 419 -15.96 -8.50 12.45
CA VAL A 419 -16.71 -8.24 11.22
C VAL A 419 -17.14 -9.59 10.67
N THR A 420 -18.40 -9.70 10.24
CA THR A 420 -18.97 -10.91 9.62
C THR A 420 -18.94 -10.78 8.08
N GLY A 421 -19.25 -11.88 7.37
CA GLY A 421 -19.30 -11.92 5.91
C GLY A 421 -20.56 -11.28 5.28
N GLU A 422 -21.39 -10.62 6.08
CA GLU A 422 -22.57 -9.88 5.59
C GLU A 422 -22.12 -8.68 4.73
N ASP A 423 -22.82 -8.40 3.63
CA ASP A 423 -22.45 -7.34 2.68
C ASP A 423 -22.43 -5.96 3.34
N GLU A 424 -23.34 -5.72 4.27
CA GLU A 424 -23.41 -4.49 5.05
C GLU A 424 -22.14 -4.29 5.91
N CYS A 425 -21.62 -5.35 6.51
CA CYS A 425 -20.37 -5.31 7.28
C CYS A 425 -19.14 -5.02 6.39
N GLN A 426 -19.14 -5.52 5.15
CA GLN A 426 -18.10 -5.20 4.18
C GLN A 426 -18.10 -3.71 3.82
N THR A 427 -19.28 -3.07 3.80
CA THR A 427 -19.41 -1.63 3.56
C THR A 427 -18.70 -0.81 4.65
N LEU A 428 -18.80 -1.22 5.93
CA LEU A 428 -18.07 -0.52 7.01
C LEU A 428 -16.56 -0.49 6.82
N LEU A 429 -15.98 -1.57 6.25
CA LEU A 429 -14.54 -1.64 5.94
C LEU A 429 -14.17 -0.74 4.76
N ARG A 430 -15.01 -0.72 3.70
CA ARG A 430 -14.78 0.12 2.52
C ARG A 430 -14.90 1.60 2.83
N SER A 431 -15.90 1.97 3.63
CA SER A 431 -16.16 3.35 4.05
C SER A 431 -15.19 3.85 5.14
N MET A 432 -14.25 3.02 5.58
CA MET A 432 -13.28 3.35 6.63
C MET A 432 -13.92 3.70 7.98
N PHE A 433 -15.10 3.17 8.25
CA PHE A 433 -15.76 3.30 9.56
C PHE A 433 -15.19 2.31 10.57
N VAL A 434 -14.63 1.20 10.08
CA VAL A 434 -14.02 0.12 10.86
C VAL A 434 -12.64 -0.19 10.32
N PHE A 435 -11.67 -0.38 11.21
CA PHE A 435 -10.29 -0.73 10.91
C PHE A 435 -9.95 -2.13 11.40
N GLU A 436 -9.17 -2.87 10.58
CA GLU A 436 -8.61 -4.15 10.97
C GLU A 436 -7.25 -3.95 11.64
N TYR A 437 -7.12 -4.54 12.82
CA TYR A 437 -5.88 -4.62 13.58
C TYR A 437 -5.49 -6.07 13.82
N ARG A 438 -4.25 -6.27 14.27
CA ARG A 438 -3.75 -7.59 14.63
C ARG A 438 -2.82 -7.50 15.83
N ASP A 439 -2.95 -8.46 16.74
CA ASP A 439 -2.08 -8.68 17.88
C ASP A 439 -1.74 -10.18 18.01
N GLN A 440 -1.19 -10.60 19.16
CA GLN A 440 -0.84 -11.99 19.43
C GLN A 440 -2.07 -12.92 19.55
N ASP A 441 -3.24 -12.39 19.91
CA ASP A 441 -4.51 -13.13 19.97
C ASP A 441 -5.22 -13.17 18.61
N GLY A 442 -4.61 -12.60 17.57
CA GLY A 442 -5.08 -12.61 16.20
C GLY A 442 -5.70 -11.31 15.73
N ARG A 443 -6.58 -11.41 14.75
CA ARG A 443 -7.27 -10.27 14.12
C ARG A 443 -8.41 -9.75 14.99
N TRP A 444 -8.55 -8.43 15.03
CA TRP A 444 -9.66 -7.74 15.68
C TRP A 444 -10.01 -6.44 14.94
N PHE A 445 -11.17 -5.88 15.26
CA PHE A 445 -11.70 -4.71 14.59
C PHE A 445 -12.05 -3.63 15.59
N GLY A 446 -11.67 -2.39 15.27
CA GLY A 446 -12.01 -1.20 16.01
C GLY A 446 -12.71 -0.17 15.13
N ILE A 447 -13.55 0.66 15.75
CA ILE A 447 -14.18 1.77 15.05
C ILE A 447 -13.16 2.86 14.78
N ASN A 448 -13.36 3.58 13.67
CA ASN A 448 -12.60 4.79 13.37
C ASN A 448 -12.68 5.77 14.55
N PRO A 449 -11.55 6.16 15.17
CA PRO A 449 -11.56 7.00 16.38
C PRO A 449 -12.30 8.33 16.23
N ALA A 450 -12.34 8.90 15.02
CA ALA A 450 -13.08 10.14 14.79
C ALA A 450 -14.59 9.97 15.03
N LEU A 451 -15.15 8.80 14.73
CA LEU A 451 -16.56 8.50 14.99
C LEU A 451 -16.88 8.35 16.48
N THR A 452 -15.93 7.83 17.27
CA THR A 452 -16.12 7.61 18.71
C THR A 452 -16.28 8.91 19.50
N GLU A 453 -15.87 10.03 18.95
CA GLU A 453 -16.01 11.35 19.56
C GLU A 453 -17.37 12.01 19.28
N SER A 454 -18.14 11.48 18.34
CA SER A 454 -19.45 12.04 17.98
C SER A 454 -20.47 11.91 19.12
N ASN A 455 -21.41 12.86 19.20
CA ASN A 455 -22.51 12.79 20.15
C ASN A 455 -23.39 11.57 19.89
N GLN A 456 -23.63 11.23 18.62
CA GLN A 456 -24.43 10.09 18.21
C GLN A 456 -23.83 8.78 18.72
N TYR A 457 -22.52 8.56 18.56
CA TYR A 457 -21.84 7.39 19.11
C TYR A 457 -21.98 7.31 20.64
N LYS A 458 -21.73 8.43 21.34
CA LYS A 458 -21.84 8.50 22.81
C LYS A 458 -23.24 8.15 23.30
N LEU A 459 -24.29 8.67 22.66
CA LEU A 459 -25.68 8.36 22.99
C LEU A 459 -25.99 6.87 22.77
N LEU A 460 -25.55 6.30 21.64
CA LEU A 460 -25.77 4.90 21.31
C LEU A 460 -25.05 3.96 22.30
N VAL A 461 -23.80 4.24 22.64
CA VAL A 461 -23.04 3.42 23.61
C VAL A 461 -23.63 3.52 25.01
N ASN A 462 -24.09 4.70 25.44
CA ASN A 462 -24.76 4.86 26.73
C ASN A 462 -26.06 4.08 26.81
N SER A 463 -26.82 3.97 25.71
CA SER A 463 -28.04 3.15 25.65
C SER A 463 -27.80 1.64 25.74
N LEU A 464 -26.55 1.18 25.55
CA LEU A 464 -26.14 -0.23 25.67
C LEU A 464 -25.77 -0.63 27.10
N ASN A 465 -25.46 0.35 27.95
CA ASN A 465 -25.03 0.14 29.34
C ASN A 465 -26.22 0.23 30.32
N VAL A 466 -27.44 0.37 29.80
CA VAL A 466 -28.72 0.27 30.52
C VAL A 466 -29.39 -1.06 30.19
#